data_e7f789a86c30855f97d76c55c36ac9b1
#
_entry.id   e7f789a86c30855f97d76c55c36ac9b1
#
_cell.length_a   1.000
_cell.length_b   1.000
_cell.length_c   1.000
_cell.angle_alpha   90.00
_cell.angle_beta   90.00
_cell.angle_gamma   90.00
#
_symmetry.space_group_name_H-M   'P 1'
#
loop_
_entity.id
_entity.type
_entity.pdbx_description
1 polymer ?
#
loop_
_entity_poly.entity_id
_entity_poly.type
_entity_poly.pdbx_seq_one_letter_code
_entity_poly.pdbx_strand_id
1 'polypeptide(L)'
;FWKTKHINNIFISTPSIIGIVYLILVMNQVFLIDLYLSDYVIIFISYSIIATVFFSMILGHWYLNVIQLPIKLLKNSIILLSFLLIIRLFWNIYALTTFELTDNYGINLSLFSFLWTFEGFLLLVAIFFGLIVPIILNVFIWYTLQIQSTQSATGLIYVSVVSLLFGDLFYKYYAFRFGIIV
;
A
#
# COMPACT_ATOMS: atom_id res chain seq x y z
N PHE A 1 15.74 24.22 9.05
CA PHE A 1 14.95 23.10 9.62
C PHE A 1 15.78 22.25 10.59
N TRP A 2 17.03 21.96 10.32
CA TRP A 2 17.89 21.12 11.18
C TRP A 2 18.34 21.76 12.51
N LYS A 3 18.13 23.04 12.71
CA LYS A 3 18.53 23.78 13.91
C LYS A 3 17.37 24.16 14.86
N THR A 4 16.12 23.90 14.50
CA THR A 4 14.98 24.23 15.34
C THR A 4 14.73 23.12 16.38
N LYS A 5 15.03 23.37 17.61
CA LYS A 5 14.88 22.46 18.76
C LYS A 5 13.42 22.06 19.06
N HIS A 6 12.44 22.76 18.55
CA HIS A 6 11.01 22.48 18.75
C HIS A 6 10.23 22.74 17.46
N ILE A 7 9.96 21.68 16.70
CA ILE A 7 8.90 21.70 15.69
C ILE A 7 7.59 21.55 16.45
N ASN A 8 6.73 22.55 16.37
CA ASN A 8 5.41 22.46 16.98
C ASN A 8 4.63 21.33 16.28
N ASN A 9 4.24 20.30 17.03
CA ASN A 9 3.52 19.13 16.50
C ASN A 9 2.24 19.54 15.75
N ILE A 10 1.64 20.68 16.09
CA ILE A 10 0.47 21.25 15.43
C ILE A 10 0.76 21.55 13.94
N PHE A 11 1.94 22.08 13.59
CA PHE A 11 2.30 22.38 12.20
C PHE A 11 2.48 21.13 11.32
N ILE A 12 2.74 19.97 11.93
CA ILE A 12 2.85 18.69 11.20
C ILE A 12 1.48 18.01 11.13
N SER A 13 0.70 18.04 12.23
CA SER A 13 -0.58 17.34 12.30
C SER A 13 -1.69 18.02 11.50
N THR A 14 -1.72 19.34 11.40
CA THR A 14 -2.78 20.06 10.67
C THR A 14 -2.83 19.74 9.18
N PRO A 15 -1.73 19.77 8.40
CA PRO A 15 -1.77 19.38 6.99
C PRO A 15 -2.18 17.91 6.79
N SER A 16 -1.76 17.04 7.72
CA SER A 16 -2.10 15.60 7.66
C SER A 16 -3.59 15.37 7.87
N ILE A 17 -4.20 16.06 8.85
CA ILE A 17 -5.64 15.97 9.11
C ILE A 17 -6.42 16.55 7.93
N ILE A 18 -6.03 17.71 7.40
CA ILE A 18 -6.66 18.32 6.23
C ILE A 18 -6.57 17.37 5.02
N GLY A 19 -5.41 16.75 4.80
CA GLY A 19 -5.22 15.78 3.74
C GLY A 19 -6.13 14.56 3.87
N ILE A 20 -6.31 14.01 5.06
CA ILE A 20 -7.22 12.88 5.33
C ILE A 20 -8.68 13.28 5.07
N VAL A 21 -9.12 14.44 5.58
CA VAL A 21 -10.48 14.95 5.34
C VAL A 21 -10.73 15.17 3.86
N TYR A 22 -9.79 15.78 3.14
CA TYR A 22 -9.89 15.98 1.71
C TYR A 22 -9.96 14.65 0.94
N LEU A 23 -9.15 13.66 1.32
CA LEU A 23 -9.20 12.31 0.74
C LEU A 23 -10.57 11.67 0.90
N ILE A 24 -11.19 11.75 2.07
CA ILE A 24 -12.54 11.22 2.33
C ILE A 24 -13.57 11.91 1.44
N LEU A 25 -13.49 13.24 1.32
CA LEU A 25 -14.43 14.02 0.48
C LEU A 25 -14.29 13.68 -1.00
N VAL A 26 -13.07 13.56 -1.49
CA VAL A 26 -12.80 13.18 -2.90
C VAL A 26 -13.27 11.75 -3.18
N MET A 27 -13.03 10.83 -2.25
CA MET A 27 -13.49 9.44 -2.38
C MET A 27 -15.00 9.35 -2.56
N ASN A 28 -15.78 10.08 -1.74
CA ASN A 28 -17.25 10.12 -1.87
C ASN A 28 -17.73 10.68 -3.22
N GLN A 29 -16.94 11.57 -3.84
CA GLN A 29 -17.31 12.14 -5.15
C GLN A 29 -16.89 11.26 -6.33
N VAL A 30 -15.79 10.54 -6.19
CA VAL A 30 -15.20 9.74 -7.27
C VAL A 30 -15.82 8.36 -7.36
N PHE A 31 -16.09 7.74 -6.20
CA PHE A 31 -16.84 6.49 -6.15
C PHE A 31 -18.33 6.82 -6.11
N LEU A 32 -19.01 6.59 -7.22
CA LEU A 32 -20.49 6.71 -7.35
C LEU A 32 -21.25 5.61 -6.57
N ILE A 33 -20.62 4.99 -5.60
CA ILE A 33 -21.08 3.82 -4.85
C ILE A 33 -21.12 4.21 -3.38
N ASP A 34 -22.14 3.76 -2.66
CA ASP A 34 -22.21 3.88 -1.20
C ASP A 34 -21.12 3.05 -0.55
N LEU A 35 -20.06 3.72 -0.07
CA LEU A 35 -18.93 3.09 0.59
C LEU A 35 -19.29 2.76 2.04
N TYR A 36 -19.00 1.52 2.44
CA TYR A 36 -19.07 1.11 3.84
C TYR A 36 -17.85 1.61 4.62
N LEU A 37 -17.96 1.63 5.95
CA LEU A 37 -16.84 2.02 6.82
C LEU A 37 -15.59 1.17 6.60
N SER A 38 -15.77 -0.12 6.31
CA SER A 38 -14.69 -1.04 5.95
C SER A 38 -13.87 -0.58 4.75
N ASP A 39 -14.55 -0.04 3.73
CA ASP A 39 -13.92 0.39 2.48
C ASP A 39 -13.00 1.60 2.71
N TYR A 40 -13.46 2.56 3.54
CA TYR A 40 -12.61 3.68 3.95
C TYR A 40 -11.35 3.22 4.70
N VAL A 41 -11.49 2.24 5.60
CA VAL A 41 -10.34 1.69 6.35
C VAL A 41 -9.34 1.05 5.40
N ILE A 42 -9.78 0.27 4.44
CA ILE A 42 -8.91 -0.41 3.48
C ILE A 42 -8.25 0.56 2.52
N ILE A 43 -8.98 1.55 2.04
CA ILE A 43 -8.43 2.63 1.23
C ILE A 43 -7.33 3.36 2.01
N PHE A 44 -7.58 3.70 3.28
CA PHE A 44 -6.60 4.36 4.14
C PHE A 44 -5.35 3.49 4.33
N ILE A 45 -5.50 2.18 4.55
CA ILE A 45 -4.38 1.22 4.67
C ILE A 45 -3.58 1.19 3.37
N SER A 46 -4.24 1.16 2.21
CA SER A 46 -3.58 1.13 0.90
C SER A 46 -2.73 2.37 0.65
N TYR A 47 -3.27 3.54 0.93
CA TYR A 47 -2.49 4.78 0.83
C TYR A 47 -1.36 4.87 1.86
N SER A 48 -1.58 4.31 3.07
CA SER A 48 -0.53 4.22 4.09
C SER A 48 0.62 3.32 3.66
N ILE A 49 0.35 2.22 2.95
CA ILE A 49 1.38 1.35 2.35
C ILE A 49 2.21 2.14 1.33
N ILE A 50 1.55 2.81 0.40
CA ILE A 50 2.20 3.63 -0.63
C ILE A 50 3.05 4.74 0.03
N ALA A 51 2.49 5.48 0.98
CA ALA A 51 3.20 6.53 1.69
C ALA A 51 4.43 5.99 2.43
N THR A 52 4.29 4.84 3.11
CA THR A 52 5.38 4.23 3.88
C THR A 52 6.51 3.73 2.99
N VAL A 53 6.20 3.14 1.84
CA VAL A 53 7.25 2.67 0.91
C VAL A 53 7.98 3.85 0.26
N PHE A 54 7.28 4.92 -0.13
CA PHE A 54 7.92 6.14 -0.62
C PHE A 54 8.79 6.80 0.45
N PHE A 55 8.31 6.90 1.68
CA PHE A 55 9.10 7.39 2.79
C PHE A 55 10.37 6.57 3.00
N SER A 56 10.25 5.23 2.97
CA SER A 56 11.39 4.32 3.07
C SER A 56 12.38 4.49 1.92
N MET A 57 11.88 4.73 0.70
CA MET A 57 12.70 4.99 -0.47
C MET A 57 13.53 6.28 -0.32
N ILE A 58 12.88 7.38 0.07
CA ILE A 58 13.54 8.68 0.30
C ILE A 58 14.58 8.53 1.42
N LEU A 59 14.20 7.86 2.50
CA LEU A 59 15.09 7.63 3.63
C LEU A 59 16.29 6.76 3.24
N GLY A 60 16.08 5.69 2.48
CA GLY A 60 17.14 4.84 1.93
C GLY A 60 18.12 5.63 1.07
N HIS A 61 17.61 6.50 0.20
CA HIS A 61 18.44 7.39 -0.61
C HIS A 61 19.29 8.35 0.25
N TRP A 62 18.73 8.89 1.33
CA TRP A 62 19.47 9.72 2.27
C TRP A 62 20.60 8.97 2.96
N TYR A 63 20.42 7.69 3.32
CA TYR A 63 21.47 6.86 3.91
C TYR A 63 22.67 6.62 2.99
N LEU A 64 22.48 6.74 1.68
CA LEU A 64 23.58 6.63 0.74
C LEU A 64 24.44 7.92 0.70
N ASN A 65 23.84 9.07 0.99
CA ASN A 65 24.50 10.38 0.88
C ASN A 65 25.02 10.92 2.22
N VAL A 66 24.39 10.55 3.33
CA VAL A 66 24.71 11.09 4.66
C VAL A 66 25.26 9.98 5.56
N ILE A 67 26.54 10.07 5.81
CA ILE A 67 27.25 9.14 6.72
C ILE A 67 26.78 9.43 8.16
N GLN A 68 26.51 8.37 8.96
CA GLN A 68 26.11 8.43 10.38
C GLN A 68 24.61 8.66 10.69
N LEU A 69 23.71 8.56 9.75
CA LEU A 69 22.29 8.48 10.08
C LEU A 69 21.96 7.17 10.80
N PRO A 70 21.16 7.19 11.89
CA PRO A 70 20.84 5.98 12.63
C PRO A 70 19.89 5.08 11.79
N ILE A 71 20.40 3.93 11.37
CA ILE A 71 19.69 2.88 10.58
C ILE A 71 18.32 2.49 11.19
N LYS A 72 18.12 2.81 12.48
CA LYS A 72 16.90 2.51 13.22
C LYS A 72 15.63 3.08 12.56
N LEU A 73 15.71 4.27 11.96
CA LEU A 73 14.54 4.89 11.30
C LEU A 73 14.10 4.08 10.08
N LEU A 74 15.05 3.64 9.25
CA LEU A 74 14.75 2.81 8.08
C LEU A 74 14.22 1.43 8.51
N LYS A 75 14.80 0.81 9.54
CA LYS A 75 14.28 -0.45 10.10
C LYS A 75 12.84 -0.30 10.59
N ASN A 76 12.53 0.79 11.30
CA ASN A 76 11.17 1.02 11.80
C ASN A 76 10.17 1.24 10.66
N SER A 77 10.55 1.93 9.58
CA SER A 77 9.66 2.12 8.43
C SER A 77 9.39 0.78 7.70
N ILE A 78 10.38 -0.11 7.62
CA ILE A 78 10.19 -1.45 7.04
C ILE A 78 9.32 -2.34 7.93
N ILE A 79 9.43 -2.25 9.25
CA ILE A 79 8.51 -2.94 10.18
C ILE A 79 7.08 -2.44 10.00
N LEU A 80 6.89 -1.13 9.92
CA LEU A 80 5.57 -0.54 9.67
C LEU A 80 5.00 -1.02 8.33
N LEU A 81 5.80 -1.03 7.27
CA LEU A 81 5.39 -1.55 5.96
C LEU A 81 4.99 -3.02 6.05
N SER A 82 5.76 -3.86 6.77
CA SER A 82 5.42 -5.28 6.99
C SER A 82 4.04 -5.42 7.66
N PHE A 83 3.81 -4.64 8.70
CA PHE A 83 2.55 -4.68 9.44
C PHE A 83 1.35 -4.31 8.56
N LEU A 84 1.47 -3.23 7.79
CA LEU A 84 0.41 -2.80 6.87
C LEU A 84 0.15 -3.83 5.76
N LEU A 85 1.19 -4.43 5.19
CA LEU A 85 1.06 -5.47 4.17
C LEU A 85 0.37 -6.73 4.73
N ILE A 86 0.64 -7.11 5.98
CA ILE A 86 -0.04 -8.24 6.63
C ILE A 86 -1.54 -7.95 6.81
N ILE A 87 -1.90 -6.75 7.27
CA ILE A 87 -3.31 -6.36 7.39
C ILE A 87 -3.99 -6.42 6.00
N ARG A 88 -3.33 -5.90 4.98
CA ARG A 88 -3.83 -5.93 3.59
C ARG A 88 -3.98 -7.37 3.08
N LEU A 89 -3.08 -8.28 3.44
CA LEU A 89 -3.18 -9.70 3.11
C LEU A 89 -4.44 -10.33 3.69
N PHE A 90 -4.71 -10.11 4.97
CA PHE A 90 -5.92 -10.64 5.62
C PHE A 90 -7.20 -10.09 4.98
N TRP A 91 -7.21 -8.81 4.63
CA TRP A 91 -8.34 -8.24 3.92
C TRP A 91 -8.55 -8.88 2.53
N ASN A 92 -7.49 -9.06 1.75
CA ASN A 92 -7.60 -9.70 0.44
C ASN A 92 -8.14 -11.14 0.56
N ILE A 93 -7.68 -11.91 1.55
CA ILE A 93 -8.21 -13.26 1.81
C ILE A 93 -9.70 -13.18 2.15
N TYR A 94 -10.09 -12.27 3.03
CA TYR A 94 -11.50 -12.07 3.39
C TYR A 94 -12.34 -11.68 2.17
N ALA A 95 -11.90 -10.72 1.37
CA ALA A 95 -12.60 -10.27 0.17
C ALA A 95 -12.77 -11.40 -0.86
N LEU A 96 -11.73 -12.21 -1.10
CA LEU A 96 -11.79 -13.35 -2.02
C LEU A 96 -12.79 -14.42 -1.61
N THR A 97 -13.05 -14.58 -0.30
CA THR A 97 -13.98 -15.58 0.21
C THR A 97 -15.41 -15.09 0.36
N THR A 98 -15.60 -13.76 0.53
CA THR A 98 -16.90 -13.20 0.93
C THR A 98 -17.58 -12.44 -0.20
N PHE A 99 -16.80 -11.78 -1.09
CA PHE A 99 -17.37 -10.94 -2.13
C PHE A 99 -17.80 -11.77 -3.34
N GLU A 100 -18.98 -11.42 -3.84
CA GLU A 100 -19.56 -12.00 -5.06
C GLU A 100 -19.66 -10.92 -6.13
N LEU A 101 -19.42 -11.30 -7.36
CA LEU A 101 -19.58 -10.48 -8.55
C LEU A 101 -20.65 -11.06 -9.45
N THR A 102 -21.49 -10.19 -9.97
CA THR A 102 -22.44 -10.56 -11.02
C THR A 102 -21.74 -10.39 -12.37
N ASP A 103 -21.55 -11.49 -13.08
CA ASP A 103 -21.01 -11.49 -14.44
C ASP A 103 -21.97 -10.82 -15.42
N ASN A 104 -21.47 -10.48 -16.62
CA ASN A 104 -22.26 -9.90 -17.72
C ASN A 104 -23.47 -10.76 -18.11
N TYR A 105 -23.48 -12.03 -17.75
CA TYR A 105 -24.58 -12.98 -17.97
C TYR A 105 -25.58 -13.06 -16.80
N GLY A 106 -25.43 -12.23 -15.75
CA GLY A 106 -26.28 -12.25 -14.56
C GLY A 106 -26.00 -13.40 -13.58
N ILE A 107 -24.87 -14.09 -13.73
CA ILE A 107 -24.46 -15.18 -12.85
C ILE A 107 -23.60 -14.60 -11.69
N ASN A 108 -24.00 -14.90 -10.45
CA ASN A 108 -23.19 -14.54 -9.29
C ASN A 108 -22.01 -15.49 -9.16
N LEU A 109 -20.81 -14.97 -9.33
CA LEU A 109 -19.54 -15.69 -9.16
C LEU A 109 -18.87 -15.22 -7.88
N SER A 110 -18.35 -16.13 -7.08
CA SER A 110 -17.44 -15.75 -5.99
C SER A 110 -16.20 -15.07 -6.56
N LEU A 111 -15.66 -14.09 -5.83
CA LEU A 111 -14.48 -13.34 -6.29
C LEU A 111 -13.29 -14.28 -6.56
N PHE A 112 -13.19 -15.39 -5.81
CA PHE A 112 -12.17 -16.42 -6.06
C PHE A 112 -12.35 -17.12 -7.41
N SER A 113 -13.58 -17.47 -7.79
CA SER A 113 -13.88 -18.07 -9.11
C SER A 113 -13.65 -17.08 -10.24
N PHE A 114 -13.96 -15.80 -9.98
CA PHE A 114 -13.74 -14.71 -10.94
C PHE A 114 -12.26 -14.53 -11.30
N LEU A 115 -11.31 -14.77 -10.38
CA LEU A 115 -9.86 -14.69 -10.67
C LEU A 115 -9.42 -15.55 -11.87
N TRP A 116 -10.11 -16.64 -12.13
CA TRP A 116 -9.80 -17.57 -13.23
C TRP A 116 -10.47 -17.20 -14.55
N THR A 117 -11.26 -16.13 -14.58
CA THR A 117 -11.82 -15.60 -15.82
C THR A 117 -10.83 -14.64 -16.48
N PHE A 118 -11.05 -14.36 -17.76
CA PHE A 118 -10.21 -13.40 -18.49
C PHE A 118 -10.27 -12.00 -17.86
N GLU A 119 -11.44 -11.57 -17.40
CA GLU A 119 -11.60 -10.30 -16.71
C GLU A 119 -10.95 -10.29 -15.32
N GLY A 120 -10.96 -11.42 -14.61
CA GLY A 120 -10.35 -11.57 -13.28
C GLY A 120 -8.82 -11.68 -13.29
N PHE A 121 -8.21 -11.96 -14.42
CA PHE A 121 -6.75 -12.10 -14.53
C PHE A 121 -5.99 -10.86 -14.05
N LEU A 122 -6.47 -9.67 -14.35
CA LEU A 122 -5.85 -8.42 -13.88
C LEU A 122 -5.92 -8.27 -12.35
N LEU A 123 -6.95 -8.82 -11.70
CA LEU A 123 -7.02 -8.85 -10.24
C LEU A 123 -5.97 -9.78 -9.63
N LEU A 124 -5.71 -10.92 -10.28
CA LEU A 124 -4.61 -11.80 -9.89
C LEU A 124 -3.27 -11.06 -10.01
N VAL A 125 -3.06 -10.31 -11.09
CA VAL A 125 -1.87 -9.46 -11.28
C VAL A 125 -1.79 -8.39 -10.19
N ALA A 126 -2.92 -7.76 -9.81
CA ALA A 126 -2.98 -6.79 -8.72
C ALA A 126 -2.53 -7.40 -7.38
N ILE A 127 -3.04 -8.57 -7.03
CA ILE A 127 -2.67 -9.30 -5.80
C ILE A 127 -1.19 -9.69 -5.85
N PHE A 128 -0.71 -10.19 -6.97
CA PHE A 128 0.67 -10.63 -7.10
C PHE A 128 1.65 -9.47 -6.92
N PHE A 129 1.51 -8.39 -7.71
CA PHE A 129 2.42 -7.25 -7.67
C PHE A 129 2.13 -6.28 -6.52
N GLY A 130 0.87 -6.13 -6.12
CA GLY A 130 0.48 -5.20 -5.06
C GLY A 130 0.62 -5.78 -3.64
N LEU A 131 0.79 -7.10 -3.51
CA LEU A 131 0.83 -7.73 -2.19
C LEU A 131 1.94 -8.79 -2.06
N ILE A 132 1.94 -9.84 -2.90
CA ILE A 132 2.86 -10.97 -2.75
C ILE A 132 4.31 -10.53 -2.96
N VAL A 133 4.61 -9.87 -4.08
CA VAL A 133 5.96 -9.39 -4.40
C VAL A 133 6.49 -8.42 -3.34
N PRO A 134 5.74 -7.38 -2.88
CA PRO A 134 6.18 -6.50 -1.81
C PRO A 134 6.44 -7.20 -0.48
N ILE A 135 5.66 -8.22 -0.11
CA ILE A 135 5.90 -9.01 1.11
C ILE A 135 7.25 -9.75 1.00
N ILE A 136 7.50 -10.41 -0.12
CA ILE A 136 8.76 -11.13 -0.36
C ILE A 136 9.94 -10.15 -0.34
N LEU A 137 9.83 -9.04 -1.07
CA LEU A 137 10.87 -8.00 -1.10
C LEU A 137 11.14 -7.44 0.29
N ASN A 138 10.10 -7.24 1.09
CA ASN A 138 10.23 -6.69 2.44
C ASN A 138 11.04 -7.60 3.37
N VAL A 139 10.90 -8.93 3.22
CA VAL A 139 11.75 -9.91 3.91
C VAL A 139 13.23 -9.74 3.50
N PHE A 140 13.51 -9.63 2.19
CA PHE A 140 14.89 -9.41 1.72
C PHE A 140 15.45 -8.06 2.15
N ILE A 141 14.65 -6.99 2.14
CA ILE A 141 15.04 -5.67 2.65
C ILE A 141 15.41 -5.79 4.14
N TRP A 142 14.62 -6.50 4.92
CA TRP A 142 14.91 -6.71 6.34
C TRP A 142 16.25 -7.41 6.56
N TYR A 143 16.53 -8.49 5.82
CA TYR A 143 17.82 -9.19 5.91
C TYR A 143 19.00 -8.30 5.50
N THR A 144 18.88 -7.55 4.41
CA THR A 144 19.95 -6.64 3.96
C THR A 144 20.20 -5.51 4.96
N LEU A 145 19.18 -5.04 5.68
CA LEU A 145 19.32 -4.06 6.75
C LEU A 145 19.98 -4.65 8.02
N GLN A 146 19.82 -5.95 8.28
CA GLN A 146 20.50 -6.59 9.40
C GLN A 146 22.01 -6.64 9.19
N ILE A 147 22.46 -6.94 7.99
CA ILE A 147 23.88 -6.97 7.62
C ILE A 147 24.44 -5.57 7.26
N GLN A 148 23.67 -4.52 7.54
CA GLN A 148 24.01 -3.11 7.30
C GLN A 148 24.30 -2.76 5.83
N SER A 149 23.84 -3.56 4.87
CA SER A 149 23.96 -3.27 3.43
C SER A 149 22.88 -2.31 2.97
N THR A 150 23.05 -1.03 3.30
CA THR A 150 22.05 0.03 2.98
C THR A 150 21.84 0.23 1.49
N GLN A 151 22.88 0.06 0.68
CA GLN A 151 22.80 0.19 -0.77
C GLN A 151 21.88 -0.89 -1.38
N SER A 152 22.08 -2.16 -1.01
CA SER A 152 21.24 -3.27 -1.48
C SER A 152 19.79 -3.10 -0.98
N ALA A 153 19.61 -2.72 0.30
CA ALA A 153 18.30 -2.46 0.86
C ALA A 153 17.54 -1.37 0.07
N THR A 154 18.23 -0.26 -0.24
CA THR A 154 17.64 0.84 -1.01
C THR A 154 17.25 0.38 -2.42
N GLY A 155 18.07 -0.41 -3.09
CA GLY A 155 17.73 -0.98 -4.41
C GLY A 155 16.47 -1.84 -4.37
N LEU A 156 16.32 -2.71 -3.36
CA LEU A 156 15.13 -3.53 -3.17
C LEU A 156 13.88 -2.68 -2.85
N ILE A 157 14.03 -1.58 -2.10
CA ILE A 157 12.93 -0.65 -1.82
C ILE A 157 12.45 0.01 -3.11
N TYR A 158 13.32 0.41 -4.04
CA TYR A 158 12.91 0.94 -5.34
C TYR A 158 12.06 -0.07 -6.13
N VAL A 159 12.47 -1.33 -6.16
CA VAL A 159 11.69 -2.40 -6.81
C VAL A 159 10.34 -2.57 -6.12
N SER A 160 10.30 -2.50 -4.79
CA SER A 160 9.05 -2.58 -4.02
C SER A 160 8.10 -1.42 -4.33
N VAL A 161 8.61 -0.19 -4.49
CA VAL A 161 7.80 0.97 -4.92
C VAL A 161 7.14 0.72 -6.27
N VAL A 162 7.91 0.29 -7.26
CA VAL A 162 7.40 0.02 -8.61
C VAL A 162 6.33 -1.08 -8.57
N SER A 163 6.60 -2.17 -7.84
CA SER A 163 5.66 -3.27 -7.69
C SER A 163 4.34 -2.83 -7.05
N LEU A 164 4.41 -2.07 -5.95
CA LEU A 164 3.22 -1.55 -5.25
C LEU A 164 2.40 -0.60 -6.11
N LEU A 165 3.04 0.32 -6.84
CA LEU A 165 2.35 1.23 -7.74
C LEU A 165 1.63 0.48 -8.87
N PHE A 166 2.28 -0.54 -9.42
CA PHE A 166 1.70 -1.37 -10.45
C PHE A 166 0.49 -2.15 -9.93
N GLY A 167 0.60 -2.77 -8.76
CA GLY A 167 -0.53 -3.45 -8.12
C GLY A 167 -1.68 -2.51 -7.77
N ASP A 168 -1.39 -1.33 -7.21
CA ASP A 168 -2.38 -0.33 -6.84
C ASP A 168 -3.18 0.18 -8.05
N LEU A 169 -2.52 0.33 -9.21
CA LEU A 169 -3.19 0.69 -10.45
C LEU A 169 -4.31 -0.29 -10.81
N PHE A 170 -4.05 -1.60 -10.72
CA PHE A 170 -5.05 -2.62 -11.02
C PHE A 170 -6.12 -2.72 -9.94
N TYR A 171 -5.80 -2.56 -8.65
CA TYR A 171 -6.81 -2.48 -7.59
C TYR A 171 -7.79 -1.32 -7.85
N LYS A 172 -7.29 -0.15 -8.23
CA LYS A 172 -8.12 1.00 -8.59
C LYS A 172 -8.98 0.73 -9.82
N TYR A 173 -8.43 0.04 -10.84
CA TYR A 173 -9.22 -0.37 -11.99
C TYR A 173 -10.45 -1.18 -11.58
N TYR A 174 -10.30 -2.17 -10.67
CA TYR A 174 -11.43 -2.97 -10.18
C TYR A 174 -12.40 -2.16 -9.33
N ALA A 175 -11.89 -1.28 -8.49
CA ALA A 175 -12.73 -0.39 -7.70
C ALA A 175 -13.61 0.49 -8.59
N PHE A 176 -13.08 1.04 -9.68
CA PHE A 176 -13.86 1.87 -10.60
C PHE A 176 -14.79 1.07 -11.51
N ARG A 177 -14.39 -0.09 -11.99
CA ARG A 177 -15.16 -0.86 -12.96
C ARG A 177 -16.25 -1.71 -12.31
N PHE A 178 -15.95 -2.33 -11.19
CA PHE A 178 -16.83 -3.30 -10.53
C PHE A 178 -17.34 -2.84 -9.17
N GLY A 179 -16.89 -1.68 -8.68
CA GLY A 179 -17.28 -1.16 -7.38
C GLY A 179 -16.74 -1.96 -6.19
N ILE A 180 -15.70 -2.77 -6.38
CA ILE A 180 -15.16 -3.64 -5.35
C ILE A 180 -13.84 -3.09 -4.85
N ILE A 181 -13.75 -2.91 -3.54
CA ILE A 181 -12.54 -2.48 -2.86
C ILE A 181 -11.89 -3.72 -2.22
N VAL A 182 -10.93 -4.28 -2.94
CA VAL A 182 -10.16 -5.47 -2.52
C VAL A 182 -8.86 -5.07 -1.85
#